data_4740f7b311e30e7aee2cba9aa82f1b00
#
_entry.id   4740f7b311e30e7aee2cba9aa82f1b00
#
_cell.length_a   1.000
_cell.length_b   1.000
_cell.length_c   1.000
_cell.angle_alpha   90.00
_cell.angle_beta   90.00
_cell.angle_gamma   90.00
#
_symmetry.space_group_name_H-M   'P 1'
#
loop_
_entity.id
_entity.type
_entity.pdbx_description
1 polymer ?
#
loop_
_entity_poly.entity_id
_entity_poly.type
_entity_poly.pdbx_seq_one_letter_code
_entity_poly.pdbx_strand_id
1 'polypeptide(L)'
;MEHGNAEPARERANVSRNQNVMYVLPYDSAAIAQFMGPVLEHLAALEPADESGRGPRAIVVTPDAEGAIAIARWIASQSSNAASAIAATGASRSARLIAAHPAPLIVGPPDQLLELVRRAALKLDDVRAVVIAWADVLVDAGAVPSLEALMGEMPKESARSIVAARTTPEVEALVEQYARRPRRVGAVPADAVEPLAVRYVVTGHATRGAALRQLLDALDPPGAAIYVRSDDSERDVRDTLRPLGYRGDDIVRIVRESTPSAALVILYDLPSSRTELEALAASAPNQVVALVQPKQLTALAALAGSERLSPFSLDASLAAARATDQRTRDELRAVLELGLPARELLTLEPLIGDFDAASVA
;
A
#
# COMPACT_ATOMS: atom_id res chain seq x y z
N MET A 1 32.08 -0.47 -24.06
CA MET A 1 31.71 -1.62 -23.21
C MET A 1 30.30 -1.36 -22.71
N GLU A 2 29.33 -1.81 -23.52
CA GLU A 2 27.89 -1.67 -23.22
C GLU A 2 27.34 -3.09 -22.94
N HIS A 3 27.29 -3.44 -21.68
CA HIS A 3 26.57 -4.63 -21.22
C HIS A 3 25.87 -4.31 -19.92
N GLY A 4 24.63 -3.89 -19.97
CA GLY A 4 23.91 -3.60 -18.74
C GLY A 4 22.40 -3.34 -18.80
N ASN A 5 21.75 -3.41 -19.96
CA ASN A 5 20.33 -3.03 -20.03
C ASN A 5 19.41 -3.97 -20.84
N ALA A 6 19.80 -5.21 -21.08
CA ALA A 6 19.02 -6.14 -21.92
C ALA A 6 18.21 -7.19 -21.11
N GLU A 7 18.47 -7.36 -19.82
CA GLU A 7 17.78 -8.38 -19.00
C GLU A 7 16.32 -8.06 -18.69
N PRO A 8 15.93 -6.84 -18.24
CA PRO A 8 14.52 -6.58 -17.92
C PRO A 8 13.59 -6.58 -19.14
N ALA A 9 14.11 -6.31 -20.35
CA ALA A 9 13.32 -6.35 -21.58
C ALA A 9 13.11 -7.80 -22.08
N ARG A 10 14.08 -8.68 -21.89
CA ARG A 10 13.95 -10.12 -22.21
C ARG A 10 13.05 -10.86 -21.23
N GLU A 11 13.03 -10.46 -19.97
CA GLU A 11 12.09 -10.99 -18.97
C GLU A 11 10.63 -10.65 -19.30
N ARG A 12 10.36 -9.43 -19.79
CA ARG A 12 9.02 -9.02 -20.23
C ARG A 12 8.53 -9.76 -21.47
N ALA A 13 9.42 -10.07 -22.41
CA ALA A 13 9.05 -10.75 -23.66
C ALA A 13 8.67 -12.24 -23.48
N ASN A 14 9.03 -12.87 -22.36
CA ASN A 14 8.71 -14.28 -22.09
C ASN A 14 7.33 -14.51 -21.45
N VAL A 15 6.59 -13.46 -21.09
CA VAL A 15 5.24 -13.57 -20.50
C VAL A 15 4.15 -13.93 -21.53
N SER A 16 4.46 -13.92 -22.81
CA SER A 16 3.49 -14.06 -23.91
C SER A 16 3.05 -15.50 -24.25
N ARG A 17 3.31 -16.48 -23.41
CA ARG A 17 2.84 -17.86 -23.63
C ARG A 17 2.19 -18.37 -22.36
N ASN A 18 0.86 -18.38 -22.25
CA ASN A 18 0.02 -19.09 -21.25
C ASN A 18 0.75 -19.63 -19.98
N GLN A 19 1.70 -18.87 -19.46
CA GLN A 19 2.58 -19.30 -18.39
C GLN A 19 2.01 -18.80 -17.05
N ASN A 20 1.74 -19.73 -16.17
CA ASN A 20 1.35 -19.39 -14.81
C ASN A 20 2.48 -18.63 -14.09
N VAL A 21 2.14 -17.64 -13.31
CA VAL A 21 3.12 -16.81 -12.59
C VAL A 21 2.71 -16.69 -11.10
N MET A 22 3.70 -16.84 -10.23
CA MET A 22 3.58 -16.52 -8.81
C MET A 22 4.38 -15.25 -8.52
N TYR A 23 3.70 -14.22 -8.05
CA TYR A 23 4.32 -12.97 -7.62
C TYR A 23 4.38 -12.91 -6.09
N VAL A 24 5.55 -12.61 -5.55
CA VAL A 24 5.70 -12.27 -4.13
C VAL A 24 5.90 -10.75 -4.03
N LEU A 25 4.83 -10.03 -3.73
CA LEU A 25 4.75 -8.57 -3.75
C LEU A 25 4.00 -8.04 -2.53
N PRO A 26 4.39 -6.88 -1.98
CA PRO A 26 3.68 -6.28 -0.86
C PRO A 26 2.24 -5.93 -1.22
N TYR A 27 1.36 -5.93 -0.21
CA TYR A 27 -0.03 -5.52 -0.36
C TYR A 27 -0.14 -3.99 -0.43
N ASP A 28 0.19 -3.42 -1.58
CA ASP A 28 0.03 -1.99 -1.83
C ASP A 28 -0.38 -1.69 -3.29
N SER A 29 -0.82 -0.45 -3.52
CA SER A 29 -1.27 0.00 -4.83
C SER A 29 -0.16 0.04 -5.88
N ALA A 30 1.09 0.23 -5.47
CA ALA A 30 2.22 0.31 -6.41
C ALA A 30 2.65 -1.08 -6.92
N ALA A 31 2.30 -2.14 -6.19
CA ALA A 31 2.49 -3.51 -6.65
C ALA A 31 1.55 -3.87 -7.83
N ILE A 32 0.41 -3.17 -7.96
CA ILE A 32 -0.59 -3.47 -9.00
C ILE A 32 0.03 -3.44 -10.41
N ALA A 33 0.87 -2.46 -10.69
CA ALA A 33 1.53 -2.34 -11.99
C ALA A 33 2.37 -3.57 -12.36
N GLN A 34 3.00 -4.20 -11.36
CA GLN A 34 3.94 -5.31 -11.58
C GLN A 34 3.23 -6.59 -12.02
N PHE A 35 2.03 -6.86 -11.51
CA PHE A 35 1.30 -8.07 -11.88
C PHE A 35 0.18 -7.81 -12.90
N MET A 36 -0.42 -6.61 -12.93
CA MET A 36 -1.47 -6.29 -13.90
C MET A 36 -0.93 -5.86 -15.27
N GLY A 37 0.25 -5.22 -15.33
CA GLY A 37 0.90 -4.84 -16.58
C GLY A 37 1.03 -6.02 -17.56
N PRO A 38 1.69 -7.13 -17.16
CA PRO A 38 1.79 -8.33 -17.99
C PRO A 38 0.44 -8.95 -18.40
N VAL A 39 -0.59 -8.85 -17.52
CA VAL A 39 -1.93 -9.35 -17.86
C VAL A 39 -2.57 -8.50 -18.94
N LEU A 40 -2.47 -7.17 -18.86
CA LEU A 40 -2.99 -6.28 -19.90
C LEU A 40 -2.25 -6.47 -21.24
N GLU A 41 -0.92 -6.63 -21.23
CA GLU A 41 -0.12 -6.95 -22.40
C GLU A 41 -0.56 -8.28 -23.04
N HIS A 42 -0.78 -9.30 -22.19
CA HIS A 42 -1.28 -10.60 -22.69
C HIS A 42 -2.66 -10.47 -23.34
N LEU A 43 -3.59 -9.76 -22.71
CA LEU A 43 -4.93 -9.55 -23.27
C LEU A 43 -4.93 -8.74 -24.56
N ALA A 44 -4.01 -7.77 -24.68
CA ALA A 44 -3.84 -6.96 -25.88
C ALA A 44 -3.24 -7.77 -27.06
N ALA A 45 -2.41 -8.78 -26.76
CA ALA A 45 -1.81 -9.65 -27.74
C ALA A 45 -2.76 -10.75 -28.27
N LEU A 46 -3.89 -11.00 -27.57
CA LEU A 46 -4.92 -11.93 -28.03
C LEU A 46 -5.77 -11.25 -29.12
N GLU A 47 -6.19 -12.05 -30.11
CA GLU A 47 -7.12 -11.55 -31.13
C GLU A 47 -8.37 -10.93 -30.48
N PRO A 48 -8.94 -9.86 -31.08
CA PRO A 48 -10.19 -9.30 -30.62
C PRO A 48 -11.24 -10.41 -30.50
N ALA A 49 -11.99 -10.43 -29.39
CA ALA A 49 -13.11 -11.35 -29.29
C ALA A 49 -14.08 -11.07 -30.44
N ASP A 50 -14.59 -12.13 -31.08
CA ASP A 50 -15.67 -11.98 -32.04
C ASP A 50 -16.81 -11.16 -31.43
N GLU A 51 -17.51 -10.37 -32.22
CA GLU A 51 -18.62 -9.49 -31.76
C GLU A 51 -19.70 -10.24 -30.94
N SER A 52 -19.70 -11.56 -30.97
CA SER A 52 -20.56 -12.45 -30.18
C SER A 52 -20.07 -12.68 -28.73
N GLY A 53 -18.81 -12.46 -28.41
CA GLY A 53 -18.22 -12.62 -27.07
C GLY A 53 -18.66 -11.50 -26.12
N ARG A 54 -19.64 -11.78 -25.26
CA ARG A 54 -20.18 -10.81 -24.27
C ARG A 54 -19.61 -10.99 -22.87
N GLY A 55 -18.62 -11.88 -22.70
CA GLY A 55 -17.99 -12.19 -21.41
C GLY A 55 -16.72 -11.40 -21.16
N PRO A 56 -16.28 -11.30 -19.89
CA PRO A 56 -14.96 -10.74 -19.57
C PRO A 56 -13.84 -11.67 -20.07
N ARG A 57 -12.73 -11.06 -20.47
CA ARG A 57 -11.52 -11.77 -20.87
C ARG A 57 -10.56 -12.06 -19.72
N ALA A 58 -10.70 -11.30 -18.62
CA ALA A 58 -9.97 -11.57 -17.39
C ALA A 58 -10.82 -11.36 -16.14
N ILE A 59 -10.53 -12.19 -15.14
CA ILE A 59 -11.07 -12.08 -13.79
C ILE A 59 -9.91 -11.83 -12.83
N VAL A 60 -10.09 -10.83 -11.97
CA VAL A 60 -9.15 -10.53 -10.88
C VAL A 60 -9.86 -10.71 -9.55
N VAL A 61 -9.43 -11.70 -8.79
CA VAL A 61 -9.96 -11.99 -7.46
C VAL A 61 -9.17 -11.19 -6.44
N THR A 62 -9.86 -10.44 -5.58
CA THR A 62 -9.27 -9.60 -4.54
C THR A 62 -9.79 -9.98 -3.16
N PRO A 63 -9.05 -9.71 -2.07
CA PRO A 63 -9.53 -9.98 -0.72
C PRO A 63 -10.79 -9.21 -0.34
N ASP A 64 -10.93 -8.01 -0.87
CA ASP A 64 -12.00 -7.08 -0.51
C ASP A 64 -12.39 -6.13 -1.66
N ALA A 65 -13.46 -5.37 -1.44
CA ALA A 65 -13.96 -4.39 -2.40
C ALA A 65 -13.01 -3.20 -2.60
N GLU A 66 -12.20 -2.86 -1.61
CA GLU A 66 -11.23 -1.75 -1.70
C GLU A 66 -10.10 -2.10 -2.67
N GLY A 67 -9.53 -3.30 -2.55
CA GLY A 67 -8.57 -3.84 -3.51
C GLY A 67 -9.14 -3.90 -4.93
N ALA A 68 -10.42 -4.28 -5.07
CA ALA A 68 -11.09 -4.29 -6.37
C ALA A 68 -11.18 -2.88 -6.99
N ILE A 69 -11.52 -1.87 -6.19
CA ILE A 69 -11.60 -0.47 -6.64
C ILE A 69 -10.20 0.04 -7.00
N ALA A 70 -9.19 -0.26 -6.20
CA ALA A 70 -7.81 0.17 -6.45
C ALA A 70 -7.28 -0.38 -7.78
N ILE A 71 -7.47 -1.68 -8.04
CA ILE A 71 -7.06 -2.31 -9.30
C ILE A 71 -7.85 -1.74 -10.48
N ALA A 72 -9.18 -1.61 -10.36
CA ALA A 72 -10.00 -1.06 -11.45
C ALA A 72 -9.61 0.40 -11.77
N ARG A 73 -9.31 1.21 -10.76
CA ARG A 73 -8.83 2.59 -10.93
C ARG A 73 -7.47 2.61 -11.62
N TRP A 74 -6.55 1.74 -11.20
CA TRP A 74 -5.25 1.62 -11.85
C TRP A 74 -5.40 1.24 -13.33
N ILE A 75 -6.25 0.26 -13.67
CA ILE A 75 -6.53 -0.13 -15.05
C ILE A 75 -7.08 1.06 -15.85
N ALA A 76 -8.02 1.82 -15.27
CA ALA A 76 -8.60 3.00 -15.93
C ALA A 76 -7.58 4.12 -16.17
N SER A 77 -6.49 4.19 -15.37
CA SER A 77 -5.40 5.16 -15.58
C SER A 77 -4.45 4.78 -16.73
N GLN A 78 -4.51 3.53 -17.20
CA GLN A 78 -3.71 3.09 -18.35
C GLN A 78 -4.40 3.56 -19.65
N SER A 79 -3.73 4.37 -20.43
CA SER A 79 -4.29 5.13 -21.59
C SER A 79 -4.75 4.27 -22.79
N SER A 80 -4.88 2.96 -22.67
CA SER A 80 -5.36 2.11 -23.75
C SER A 80 -6.87 1.92 -23.69
N ASN A 81 -7.61 2.32 -24.73
CA ASN A 81 -9.06 2.09 -24.90
C ASN A 81 -9.52 0.63 -24.76
N ALA A 82 -8.61 -0.32 -24.71
CA ALA A 82 -8.90 -1.76 -24.57
C ALA A 82 -9.01 -2.21 -23.10
N ALA A 83 -8.66 -1.39 -22.14
CA ALA A 83 -8.59 -1.78 -20.74
C ALA A 83 -9.66 -1.07 -19.90
N SER A 84 -10.91 -1.51 -19.99
CA SER A 84 -11.94 -1.13 -19.03
C SER A 84 -12.14 -2.25 -18.00
N ALA A 85 -12.37 -1.88 -16.74
CA ALA A 85 -12.60 -2.84 -15.66
C ALA A 85 -13.80 -2.43 -14.81
N ILE A 86 -14.59 -3.40 -14.39
CA ILE A 86 -15.67 -3.20 -13.42
C ILE A 86 -15.24 -3.78 -12.07
N ALA A 87 -15.25 -2.96 -11.03
CA ALA A 87 -15.09 -3.41 -9.65
C ALA A 87 -16.43 -3.96 -9.13
N ALA A 88 -16.46 -5.24 -8.81
CA ALA A 88 -17.61 -5.93 -8.23
C ALA A 88 -17.66 -5.69 -6.72
N THR A 89 -18.24 -4.57 -6.31
CA THR A 89 -18.37 -4.16 -4.90
C THR A 89 -19.72 -4.50 -4.26
N GLY A 90 -20.65 -5.07 -5.04
CA GLY A 90 -21.96 -5.53 -4.60
C GLY A 90 -22.71 -6.17 -5.76
N ALA A 91 -23.18 -7.41 -5.59
CA ALA A 91 -23.70 -8.26 -6.67
C ALA A 91 -24.78 -7.59 -7.51
N SER A 92 -25.80 -6.97 -6.90
CA SER A 92 -26.91 -6.34 -7.65
C SER A 92 -26.49 -5.09 -8.43
N ARG A 93 -25.57 -4.27 -7.90
CA ARG A 93 -25.03 -3.11 -8.61
C ARG A 93 -24.15 -3.57 -9.76
N SER A 94 -23.26 -4.51 -9.48
CA SER A 94 -22.31 -5.03 -10.45
C SER A 94 -23.00 -5.73 -11.62
N ALA A 95 -24.06 -6.51 -11.35
CA ALA A 95 -24.86 -7.13 -12.41
C ALA A 95 -25.47 -6.10 -13.36
N ARG A 96 -26.00 -4.99 -12.84
CA ARG A 96 -26.54 -3.90 -13.67
C ARG A 96 -25.44 -3.20 -14.49
N LEU A 97 -24.27 -3.00 -13.90
CA LEU A 97 -23.15 -2.39 -14.61
C LEU A 97 -22.62 -3.28 -15.74
N ILE A 98 -22.46 -4.59 -15.48
CA ILE A 98 -22.03 -5.56 -16.48
C ILE A 98 -23.03 -5.63 -17.66
N ALA A 99 -24.34 -5.61 -17.35
CA ALA A 99 -25.38 -5.64 -18.38
C ALA A 99 -25.41 -4.37 -19.22
N ALA A 100 -25.16 -3.19 -18.60
CA ALA A 100 -25.19 -1.90 -19.29
C ALA A 100 -23.89 -1.59 -20.06
N HIS A 101 -22.76 -1.98 -19.49
CA HIS A 101 -21.42 -1.68 -20.00
C HIS A 101 -20.54 -2.91 -19.88
N PRO A 102 -20.57 -3.85 -20.85
CA PRO A 102 -19.67 -5.00 -20.82
C PRO A 102 -18.21 -4.53 -20.75
N ALA A 103 -17.46 -5.06 -19.80
CA ALA A 103 -16.04 -4.74 -19.62
C ALA A 103 -15.18 -6.00 -19.79
N PRO A 104 -13.99 -5.88 -20.40
CA PRO A 104 -13.08 -7.01 -20.60
C PRO A 104 -12.50 -7.53 -19.29
N LEU A 105 -12.51 -6.76 -18.22
CA LEU A 105 -12.01 -7.17 -16.92
C LEU A 105 -13.07 -6.97 -15.84
N ILE A 106 -13.24 -7.99 -15.00
CA ILE A 106 -14.05 -7.90 -13.77
C ILE A 106 -13.14 -8.18 -12.58
N VAL A 107 -13.21 -7.30 -11.59
CA VAL A 107 -12.35 -7.34 -10.40
C VAL A 107 -13.23 -7.39 -9.16
N GLY A 108 -13.01 -8.32 -8.24
CA GLY A 108 -13.80 -8.35 -7.01
C GLY A 108 -13.46 -9.47 -6.04
N PRO A 109 -14.05 -9.45 -4.84
CA PRO A 109 -13.96 -10.54 -3.88
C PRO A 109 -14.61 -11.83 -4.41
N PRO A 110 -14.12 -13.02 -3.99
CA PRO A 110 -14.57 -14.29 -4.55
C PRO A 110 -16.06 -14.56 -4.31
N ASP A 111 -16.61 -14.16 -3.16
CA ASP A 111 -18.03 -14.29 -2.83
C ASP A 111 -18.92 -13.44 -3.75
N GLN A 112 -18.52 -12.21 -4.06
CA GLN A 112 -19.25 -11.31 -4.95
C GLN A 112 -19.21 -11.80 -6.40
N LEU A 113 -18.05 -12.26 -6.86
CA LEU A 113 -17.88 -12.82 -8.20
C LEU A 113 -18.72 -14.12 -8.35
N LEU A 114 -18.66 -15.00 -7.36
CA LEU A 114 -19.43 -16.25 -7.36
C LEU A 114 -20.94 -15.99 -7.37
N GLU A 115 -21.40 -14.97 -6.64
CA GLU A 115 -22.82 -14.57 -6.65
C GLU A 115 -23.24 -14.04 -8.02
N LEU A 116 -22.38 -13.29 -8.72
CA LEU A 116 -22.65 -12.83 -10.08
C LEU A 116 -22.74 -14.01 -11.07
N VAL A 117 -21.89 -15.03 -10.93
CA VAL A 117 -21.97 -16.26 -11.72
C VAL A 117 -23.27 -17.02 -11.46
N ARG A 118 -23.62 -17.22 -10.18
CA ARG A 118 -24.88 -17.89 -9.78
C ARG A 118 -26.13 -17.20 -10.30
N ARG A 119 -26.10 -15.88 -10.44
CA ARG A 119 -27.19 -15.08 -11.03
C ARG A 119 -27.17 -15.06 -12.57
N ALA A 120 -26.26 -15.78 -13.20
CA ALA A 120 -25.98 -15.72 -14.64
C ALA A 120 -25.73 -14.30 -15.17
N ALA A 121 -25.31 -13.37 -14.30
CA ALA A 121 -24.94 -12.00 -14.66
C ALA A 121 -23.48 -11.91 -15.13
N LEU A 122 -22.65 -12.88 -14.77
CA LEU A 122 -21.26 -13.00 -15.17
C LEU A 122 -21.05 -14.35 -15.86
N LYS A 123 -20.67 -14.33 -17.14
CA LYS A 123 -20.28 -15.50 -17.91
C LYS A 123 -18.77 -15.62 -17.95
N LEU A 124 -18.25 -16.82 -17.77
CA LEU A 124 -16.82 -17.06 -17.64
C LEU A 124 -16.19 -17.77 -18.85
N ASP A 125 -17.00 -18.13 -19.87
CA ASP A 125 -16.56 -18.93 -21.03
C ASP A 125 -15.41 -18.29 -21.82
N ASP A 126 -15.37 -16.93 -21.85
CA ASP A 126 -14.39 -16.15 -22.61
C ASP A 126 -13.15 -15.77 -21.79
N VAL A 127 -13.06 -16.21 -20.53
CA VAL A 127 -11.94 -15.86 -19.64
C VAL A 127 -10.64 -16.51 -20.12
N ARG A 128 -9.63 -15.68 -20.39
CA ARG A 128 -8.27 -16.07 -20.83
C ARG A 128 -7.22 -15.87 -19.75
N ALA A 129 -7.48 -15.00 -18.77
CA ALA A 129 -6.58 -14.76 -17.66
C ALA A 129 -7.34 -14.69 -16.32
N VAL A 130 -6.76 -15.30 -15.29
CA VAL A 130 -7.25 -15.23 -13.92
C VAL A 130 -6.10 -14.76 -13.02
N VAL A 131 -6.36 -13.73 -12.22
CA VAL A 131 -5.42 -13.24 -11.22
C VAL A 131 -6.02 -13.47 -9.85
N ILE A 132 -5.31 -14.16 -8.97
CA ILE A 132 -5.62 -14.24 -7.55
C ILE A 132 -4.69 -13.26 -6.85
N ALA A 133 -5.22 -12.07 -6.53
CA ALA A 133 -4.43 -11.01 -5.92
C ALA A 133 -4.44 -11.15 -4.40
N TRP A 134 -3.23 -11.11 -3.80
CA TRP A 134 -3.00 -11.21 -2.35
C TRP A 134 -3.62 -12.45 -1.72
N ALA A 135 -3.22 -13.59 -2.24
CA ALA A 135 -3.70 -14.92 -1.84
C ALA A 135 -3.52 -15.20 -0.34
N ASP A 136 -2.46 -14.72 0.29
CA ASP A 136 -2.23 -14.82 1.73
C ASP A 136 -3.32 -14.08 2.54
N VAL A 137 -3.76 -12.90 2.09
CA VAL A 137 -4.85 -12.17 2.73
C VAL A 137 -6.20 -12.87 2.51
N LEU A 138 -6.43 -13.47 1.34
CA LEU A 138 -7.62 -14.30 1.08
C LEU A 138 -7.68 -15.52 2.01
N VAL A 139 -6.54 -16.17 2.25
CA VAL A 139 -6.42 -17.29 3.19
C VAL A 139 -6.72 -16.83 4.61
N ASP A 140 -6.08 -15.77 5.07
CA ASP A 140 -6.27 -15.22 6.43
C ASP A 140 -7.72 -14.75 6.67
N ALA A 141 -8.42 -14.28 5.63
CA ALA A 141 -9.84 -13.91 5.67
C ALA A 141 -10.81 -15.10 5.63
N GLY A 142 -10.31 -16.34 5.48
CA GLY A 142 -11.14 -17.53 5.36
C GLY A 142 -11.94 -17.61 4.04
N ALA A 143 -11.50 -16.89 3.00
CA ALA A 143 -12.20 -16.81 1.72
C ALA A 143 -11.90 -17.97 0.76
N VAL A 144 -11.06 -18.94 1.18
CA VAL A 144 -10.64 -20.09 0.37
C VAL A 144 -11.83 -20.89 -0.18
N PRO A 145 -12.89 -21.24 0.58
CA PRO A 145 -14.01 -22.01 0.04
C PRO A 145 -14.74 -21.30 -1.13
N SER A 146 -14.91 -19.97 -1.02
CA SER A 146 -15.52 -19.19 -2.10
C SER A 146 -14.61 -19.06 -3.31
N LEU A 147 -13.30 -18.94 -3.07
CA LEU A 147 -12.28 -18.95 -4.12
C LEU A 147 -12.28 -20.29 -4.87
N GLU A 148 -12.28 -21.42 -4.18
CA GLU A 148 -12.31 -22.76 -4.76
C GLU A 148 -13.56 -22.97 -5.62
N ALA A 149 -14.73 -22.58 -5.10
CA ALA A 149 -15.98 -22.67 -5.85
C ALA A 149 -15.94 -21.81 -7.13
N LEU A 150 -15.39 -20.57 -7.05
CA LEU A 150 -15.24 -19.70 -8.20
C LEU A 150 -14.23 -20.27 -9.20
N MET A 151 -13.10 -20.80 -8.75
CA MET A 151 -12.07 -21.39 -9.60
C MET A 151 -12.56 -22.66 -10.30
N GLY A 152 -13.51 -23.37 -9.72
CA GLY A 152 -14.19 -24.52 -10.36
C GLY A 152 -14.98 -24.14 -11.62
N GLU A 153 -15.49 -22.91 -11.67
CA GLU A 153 -16.22 -22.37 -12.81
C GLU A 153 -15.32 -21.75 -13.91
N MET A 154 -14.02 -21.56 -13.61
CA MET A 154 -13.07 -20.94 -14.55
C MET A 154 -12.59 -21.91 -15.63
N PRO A 155 -12.40 -21.44 -16.88
CA PRO A 155 -11.80 -22.25 -17.92
C PRO A 155 -10.42 -22.77 -17.53
N LYS A 156 -10.18 -24.05 -17.79
CA LYS A 156 -8.90 -24.70 -17.46
C LYS A 156 -7.71 -24.13 -18.26
N GLU A 157 -7.97 -23.63 -19.45
CA GLU A 157 -7.00 -23.07 -20.40
C GLU A 157 -6.57 -21.63 -20.04
N SER A 158 -7.22 -20.98 -19.08
CA SER A 158 -6.87 -19.61 -18.70
C SER A 158 -5.49 -19.54 -18.06
N ALA A 159 -4.71 -18.52 -18.44
CA ALA A 159 -3.44 -18.19 -17.77
C ALA A 159 -3.72 -17.75 -16.32
N ARG A 160 -2.90 -18.21 -15.38
CA ARG A 160 -3.15 -17.96 -13.94
C ARG A 160 -1.97 -17.25 -13.30
N SER A 161 -2.25 -16.14 -12.66
CA SER A 161 -1.31 -15.39 -11.85
C SER A 161 -1.77 -15.38 -10.40
N ILE A 162 -0.88 -15.73 -9.49
CA ILE A 162 -1.12 -15.68 -8.05
C ILE A 162 -0.18 -14.65 -7.46
N VAL A 163 -0.71 -13.72 -6.68
CA VAL A 163 0.04 -12.67 -6.00
C VAL A 163 -0.13 -12.85 -4.51
N ALA A 164 0.95 -12.86 -3.75
CA ALA A 164 0.92 -12.92 -2.29
C ALA A 164 2.06 -12.09 -1.71
N ALA A 165 1.89 -11.57 -0.52
CA ALA A 165 2.96 -10.90 0.20
C ALA A 165 3.86 -11.92 0.92
N ARG A 166 3.29 -13.07 1.29
CA ARG A 166 3.99 -14.19 1.95
C ARG A 166 3.66 -15.50 1.27
N THR A 167 4.65 -16.38 1.21
CA THR A 167 4.51 -17.77 0.79
C THR A 167 4.26 -18.65 2.04
N THR A 168 3.00 -18.74 2.47
CA THR A 168 2.60 -19.68 3.53
C THR A 168 2.33 -21.08 2.94
N PRO A 169 2.30 -22.16 3.75
CA PRO A 169 1.93 -23.50 3.26
C PRO A 169 0.57 -23.51 2.54
N GLU A 170 -0.41 -22.74 3.03
CA GLU A 170 -1.74 -22.63 2.43
C GLU A 170 -1.70 -21.91 1.08
N VAL A 171 -0.88 -20.86 0.95
CA VAL A 171 -0.64 -20.18 -0.33
C VAL A 171 0.06 -21.12 -1.31
N GLU A 172 1.06 -21.88 -0.86
CA GLU A 172 1.71 -22.89 -1.71
C GLU A 172 0.71 -23.96 -2.20
N ALA A 173 -0.20 -24.40 -1.34
CA ALA A 173 -1.25 -25.34 -1.73
C ALA A 173 -2.15 -24.75 -2.84
N LEU A 174 -2.54 -23.45 -2.74
CA LEU A 174 -3.27 -22.76 -3.80
C LEU A 174 -2.45 -22.67 -5.10
N VAL A 175 -1.15 -22.41 -4.99
CA VAL A 175 -0.25 -22.35 -6.15
C VAL A 175 -0.15 -23.72 -6.83
N GLU A 176 0.03 -24.79 -6.09
CA GLU A 176 0.08 -26.15 -6.63
C GLU A 176 -1.24 -26.55 -7.29
N GLN A 177 -2.36 -26.17 -6.70
CA GLN A 177 -3.71 -26.50 -7.20
C GLN A 177 -4.06 -25.73 -8.47
N TYR A 178 -3.76 -24.42 -8.53
CA TYR A 178 -4.28 -23.55 -9.60
C TYR A 178 -3.23 -23.07 -10.60
N ALA A 179 -1.96 -22.99 -10.22
CA ALA A 179 -0.90 -22.43 -11.04
C ALA A 179 0.25 -23.44 -11.22
N ARG A 180 0.00 -24.55 -11.87
CA ARG A 180 1.00 -25.62 -12.04
C ARG A 180 2.31 -25.09 -12.64
N ARG A 181 3.44 -25.36 -11.96
CA ARG A 181 4.80 -24.96 -12.36
C ARG A 181 4.91 -23.47 -12.69
N PRO A 182 4.51 -22.58 -11.78
CA PRO A 182 4.52 -21.15 -12.04
C PRO A 182 5.97 -20.64 -12.14
N ARG A 183 6.17 -19.63 -12.97
CA ARG A 183 7.37 -18.79 -12.85
C ARG A 183 7.22 -17.95 -11.58
N ARG A 184 8.23 -17.95 -10.72
CA ARG A 184 8.23 -17.13 -9.49
C ARG A 184 8.94 -15.81 -9.74
N VAL A 185 8.32 -14.71 -9.31
CA VAL A 185 8.83 -13.34 -9.45
C VAL A 185 8.76 -12.66 -8.08
N GLY A 186 9.85 -12.07 -7.64
CA GLY A 186 9.90 -11.28 -6.41
C GLY A 186 10.21 -12.07 -5.13
N ALA A 187 10.56 -13.34 -5.19
CA ALA A 187 10.83 -14.14 -3.98
C ALA A 187 12.13 -13.72 -3.29
N VAL A 188 12.03 -13.24 -2.06
CA VAL A 188 13.13 -13.25 -1.09
C VAL A 188 12.80 -14.36 -0.07
N PRO A 189 13.68 -15.35 0.16
CA PRO A 189 13.48 -16.34 1.21
C PRO A 189 13.37 -15.65 2.58
N ALA A 190 12.33 -15.96 3.34
CA ALA A 190 12.08 -15.35 4.65
C ALA A 190 13.12 -15.74 5.72
N ASP A 191 13.97 -16.74 5.47
CA ASP A 191 14.77 -17.43 6.50
C ASP A 191 16.18 -16.87 6.73
N ALA A 192 16.57 -15.76 6.10
CA ALA A 192 17.94 -15.23 6.22
C ALA A 192 18.04 -13.71 6.44
N VAL A 193 16.97 -13.06 6.90
CA VAL A 193 16.91 -11.60 6.94
C VAL A 193 17.08 -11.07 8.36
N GLU A 194 18.13 -10.29 8.63
CA GLU A 194 18.26 -9.57 9.90
C GLU A 194 17.03 -8.67 10.13
N PRO A 195 16.34 -8.80 11.27
CA PRO A 195 15.13 -8.04 11.54
C PRO A 195 15.42 -6.54 11.62
N LEU A 196 14.63 -5.72 10.91
CA LEU A 196 14.69 -4.26 11.01
C LEU A 196 13.74 -3.76 12.08
N ALA A 197 14.21 -2.83 12.91
CA ALA A 197 13.38 -2.18 13.91
C ALA A 197 12.41 -1.20 13.24
N VAL A 198 11.16 -1.61 13.08
CA VAL A 198 10.08 -0.79 12.53
C VAL A 198 8.92 -0.75 13.51
N ARG A 199 8.48 0.44 13.88
CA ARG A 199 7.25 0.66 14.61
C ARG A 199 6.09 0.82 13.64
N TYR A 200 4.88 0.48 14.02
CA TYR A 200 3.75 0.64 13.13
C TYR A 200 2.51 1.18 13.85
N VAL A 201 1.72 1.95 13.11
CA VAL A 201 0.39 2.42 13.50
C VAL A 201 -0.62 1.79 12.58
N VAL A 202 -1.58 1.08 13.15
CA VAL A 202 -2.69 0.52 12.35
C VAL A 202 -3.74 1.62 12.14
N THR A 203 -4.05 1.90 10.89
CA THR A 203 -5.00 2.94 10.51
C THR A 203 -5.83 2.52 9.31
N GLY A 204 -7.06 3.03 9.20
CA GLY A 204 -7.87 2.89 8.00
C GLY A 204 -7.43 3.85 6.90
N HIS A 205 -7.84 3.60 5.66
CA HIS A 205 -7.52 4.47 4.53
C HIS A 205 -7.99 5.93 4.78
N ALA A 206 -9.24 6.11 5.20
CA ALA A 206 -9.81 7.43 5.44
C ALA A 206 -9.21 8.18 6.64
N THR A 207 -8.60 7.47 7.60
CA THR A 207 -8.02 8.04 8.82
C THR A 207 -6.51 8.21 8.77
N ARG A 208 -5.88 7.81 7.66
CA ARG A 208 -4.41 7.78 7.49
C ARG A 208 -3.78 9.17 7.61
N GLY A 209 -4.38 10.18 7.00
CA GLY A 209 -3.93 11.57 7.14
C GLY A 209 -4.07 12.10 8.58
N ALA A 210 -5.13 11.72 9.30
CA ALA A 210 -5.28 12.06 10.72
C ALA A 210 -4.21 11.39 11.59
N ALA A 211 -3.91 10.10 11.32
CA ALA A 211 -2.84 9.38 12.00
C ALA A 211 -1.45 9.98 11.71
N LEU A 212 -1.20 10.44 10.48
CA LEU A 212 0.03 11.15 10.13
C LEU A 212 0.20 12.45 10.95
N ARG A 213 -0.87 13.26 11.04
CA ARG A 213 -0.85 14.48 11.86
C ARG A 213 -0.56 14.16 13.33
N GLN A 214 -1.31 13.24 13.92
CA GLN A 214 -1.11 12.82 15.30
C GLN A 214 0.29 12.27 15.57
N LEU A 215 0.89 11.57 14.59
CA LEU A 215 2.25 11.04 14.69
C LEU A 215 3.29 12.17 14.70
N LEU A 216 3.14 13.16 13.83
CA LEU A 216 4.01 14.35 13.81
C LEU A 216 3.87 15.17 15.09
N ASP A 217 2.64 15.41 15.56
CA ASP A 217 2.38 16.11 16.82
C ASP A 217 2.91 15.35 18.04
N ALA A 218 2.86 14.00 18.03
CA ALA A 218 3.32 13.20 19.16
C ALA A 218 4.84 13.07 19.26
N LEU A 219 5.54 13.10 18.14
CA LEU A 219 6.99 12.89 18.07
C LEU A 219 7.77 14.19 17.92
N ASP A 220 7.14 15.23 17.40
CA ASP A 220 7.75 16.55 17.12
C ASP A 220 9.20 16.45 16.61
N PRO A 221 9.43 15.74 15.50
CA PRO A 221 10.77 15.43 15.06
C PRO A 221 11.47 16.68 14.51
N PRO A 222 12.77 16.88 14.79
CA PRO A 222 13.55 17.97 14.21
C PRO A 222 13.70 17.86 12.70
N GLY A 223 13.32 16.74 12.10
CA GLY A 223 13.26 16.50 10.67
C GLY A 223 12.64 15.16 10.37
N ALA A 224 11.68 15.13 9.47
CA ALA A 224 11.00 13.90 9.05
C ALA A 224 11.04 13.70 7.53
N ALA A 225 11.21 12.45 7.10
CA ALA A 225 11.00 12.02 5.72
C ALA A 225 9.75 11.15 5.63
N ILE A 226 8.78 11.56 4.83
CA ILE A 226 7.55 10.80 4.59
C ILE A 226 7.69 10.10 3.24
N TYR A 227 7.82 8.77 3.30
CA TYR A 227 7.97 7.96 2.12
C TYR A 227 6.61 7.67 1.48
N VAL A 228 6.50 7.97 0.18
CA VAL A 228 5.33 7.73 -0.66
C VAL A 228 5.73 7.07 -1.98
N ARG A 229 4.85 6.26 -2.57
CA ARG A 229 5.13 5.57 -3.84
C ARG A 229 4.24 6.01 -4.99
N SER A 230 3.08 6.57 -4.71
CA SER A 230 2.13 7.00 -5.72
C SER A 230 1.91 8.50 -5.69
N ASP A 231 1.50 9.07 -6.84
CA ASP A 231 1.12 10.48 -6.93
C ASP A 231 -0.12 10.80 -6.08
N ASP A 232 -1.01 9.80 -5.89
CA ASP A 232 -2.19 9.95 -5.04
C ASP A 232 -1.77 10.05 -3.57
N SER A 233 -0.88 9.17 -3.09
CA SER A 233 -0.34 9.23 -1.73
C SER A 233 0.43 10.52 -1.49
N GLU A 234 1.21 10.99 -2.46
CA GLU A 234 1.93 12.26 -2.36
C GLU A 234 0.98 13.45 -2.22
N ARG A 235 -0.12 13.43 -2.98
CA ARG A 235 -1.15 14.46 -2.90
C ARG A 235 -1.86 14.45 -1.55
N ASP A 236 -2.25 13.27 -1.07
CA ASP A 236 -2.90 13.08 0.24
C ASP A 236 -2.00 13.58 1.39
N VAL A 237 -0.70 13.26 1.35
CA VAL A 237 0.28 13.73 2.34
C VAL A 237 0.43 15.24 2.26
N ARG A 238 0.58 15.82 1.07
CA ARG A 238 0.70 17.27 0.87
C ARG A 238 -0.52 18.02 1.38
N ASP A 239 -1.72 17.52 1.11
CA ASP A 239 -2.97 18.11 1.59
C ASP A 239 -3.12 17.99 3.12
N THR A 240 -2.55 16.93 3.72
CA THR A 240 -2.49 16.73 5.17
C THR A 240 -1.52 17.69 5.84
N LEU A 241 -0.36 17.97 5.24
CA LEU A 241 0.70 18.80 5.79
C LEU A 241 0.41 20.31 5.67
N ARG A 242 -0.29 20.72 4.61
CA ARG A 242 -0.59 22.14 4.33
C ARG A 242 -1.26 22.89 5.51
N PRO A 243 -2.31 22.34 6.16
CA PRO A 243 -2.93 23.00 7.32
C PRO A 243 -2.03 23.11 8.55
N LEU A 244 -0.97 22.27 8.63
CA LEU A 244 0.03 22.28 9.70
C LEU A 244 1.15 23.29 9.45
N GLY A 245 1.12 24.00 8.32
CA GLY A 245 2.15 24.96 7.93
C GLY A 245 3.37 24.35 7.25
N TYR A 246 3.44 23.02 7.11
CA TYR A 246 4.53 22.38 6.39
C TYR A 246 4.36 22.52 4.87
N ARG A 247 5.39 22.99 4.19
CA ARG A 247 5.41 23.13 2.72
C ARG A 247 6.04 21.94 1.99
N GLY A 248 6.52 20.94 2.75
CA GLY A 248 7.09 19.72 2.22
C GLY A 248 8.57 19.75 1.85
N ASP A 249 9.26 20.87 2.12
CA ASP A 249 10.65 21.07 1.66
C ASP A 249 11.68 21.30 2.79
N ASP A 250 11.22 21.63 4.00
CA ASP A 250 12.11 22.00 5.09
C ASP A 250 12.27 20.89 6.15
N ILE A 251 11.48 20.97 7.21
CA ILE A 251 11.54 20.04 8.37
C ILE A 251 10.88 18.70 8.00
N VAL A 252 9.76 18.73 7.26
CA VAL A 252 9.04 17.54 6.82
C VAL A 252 9.11 17.44 5.30
N ARG A 253 9.80 16.42 4.80
CA ARG A 253 9.99 16.19 3.36
C ARG A 253 9.18 15.00 2.89
N ILE A 254 8.59 15.11 1.71
CA ILE A 254 7.96 13.99 1.01
C ILE A 254 9.02 13.38 0.08
N VAL A 255 9.25 12.08 0.21
CA VAL A 255 10.31 11.37 -0.51
C VAL A 255 9.78 10.12 -1.20
N ARG A 256 10.34 9.78 -2.34
CA ARG A 256 10.08 8.53 -3.08
C ARG A 256 11.25 7.56 -3.03
N GLU A 257 12.38 8.01 -2.53
CA GLU A 257 13.60 7.25 -2.38
C GLU A 257 14.22 7.55 -1.01
N SER A 258 15.24 6.80 -0.62
CA SER A 258 15.97 7.07 0.63
C SER A 258 16.63 8.44 0.61
N THR A 259 16.61 9.13 1.74
CA THR A 259 17.31 10.40 1.92
C THR A 259 18.59 10.21 2.74
N PRO A 260 19.60 11.07 2.60
CA PRO A 260 20.88 10.90 3.29
C PRO A 260 20.79 10.90 4.81
N SER A 261 19.85 11.63 5.39
CA SER A 261 19.62 11.69 6.84
C SER A 261 18.25 12.26 7.15
N ALA A 262 17.53 11.62 8.09
CA ALA A 262 16.29 12.11 8.69
C ALA A 262 16.27 11.71 10.17
N ALA A 263 15.66 12.53 11.02
CA ALA A 263 15.45 12.15 12.43
C ALA A 263 14.33 11.11 12.57
N LEU A 264 13.37 11.11 11.63
CA LEU A 264 12.26 10.18 11.57
C LEU A 264 11.95 9.82 10.11
N VAL A 265 11.72 8.55 9.83
CA VAL A 265 11.14 8.09 8.55
C VAL A 265 9.74 7.59 8.81
N ILE A 266 8.77 8.15 8.11
CA ILE A 266 7.38 7.72 8.14
C ILE A 266 7.06 7.03 6.81
N LEU A 267 6.76 5.74 6.88
CA LEU A 267 6.30 4.99 5.71
C LEU A 267 4.80 5.23 5.55
N TYR A 268 4.45 6.19 4.69
CA TYR A 268 3.04 6.39 4.30
C TYR A 268 2.60 5.27 3.35
N ASP A 269 3.42 4.87 2.40
CA ASP A 269 3.27 3.65 1.61
C ASP A 269 4.34 2.63 2.01
N LEU A 270 4.05 1.34 1.86
CA LEU A 270 5.06 0.31 2.08
C LEU A 270 6.05 0.25 0.92
N PRO A 271 7.36 0.09 1.20
CA PRO A 271 8.36 -0.17 0.16
C PRO A 271 8.05 -1.44 -0.63
N SER A 272 8.51 -1.51 -1.87
CA SER A 272 8.30 -2.67 -2.76
C SER A 272 9.22 -3.83 -2.42
N SER A 273 10.33 -3.54 -1.80
CA SER A 273 11.37 -4.52 -1.51
C SER A 273 12.00 -4.29 -0.15
N ARG A 274 12.59 -5.34 0.37
CA ARG A 274 13.40 -5.29 1.57
C ARG A 274 14.58 -4.30 1.43
N THR A 275 15.27 -4.32 0.30
CA THR A 275 16.41 -3.43 0.03
C THR A 275 16.02 -1.96 0.11
N GLU A 276 14.82 -1.62 -0.39
CA GLU A 276 14.28 -0.27 -0.30
C GLU A 276 13.96 0.11 1.17
N LEU A 277 13.38 -0.82 1.95
CA LEU A 277 13.16 -0.61 3.38
C LEU A 277 14.48 -0.43 4.14
N GLU A 278 15.51 -1.20 3.84
CA GLU A 278 16.85 -1.08 4.44
C GLU A 278 17.47 0.27 4.15
N ALA A 279 17.37 0.75 2.91
CA ALA A 279 17.87 2.05 2.52
C ALA A 279 17.12 3.19 3.25
N LEU A 280 15.82 3.08 3.42
CA LEU A 280 15.02 4.04 4.20
C LEU A 280 15.35 3.97 5.69
N ALA A 281 15.51 2.77 6.26
CA ALA A 281 15.88 2.59 7.66
C ALA A 281 17.29 3.08 7.97
N ALA A 282 18.22 2.96 7.02
CA ALA A 282 19.56 3.51 7.16
C ALA A 282 19.58 5.04 7.29
N SER A 283 18.58 5.74 6.71
CA SER A 283 18.42 7.19 6.82
C SER A 283 18.06 7.66 8.22
N ALA A 284 17.36 6.82 9.01
CA ALA A 284 16.92 7.12 10.39
C ALA A 284 16.97 5.85 11.25
N PRO A 285 18.15 5.45 11.75
CA PRO A 285 18.32 4.22 12.51
C PRO A 285 17.37 4.15 13.72
N ASN A 286 16.56 3.08 13.80
CA ASN A 286 15.56 2.83 14.84
C ASN A 286 14.41 3.87 14.94
N GLN A 287 14.29 4.77 13.98
CA GLN A 287 13.23 5.79 13.94
C GLN A 287 12.39 5.67 12.67
N VAL A 288 11.95 4.45 12.38
CA VAL A 288 11.03 4.16 11.28
C VAL A 288 9.66 3.83 11.83
N VAL A 289 8.63 4.54 11.35
CA VAL A 289 7.23 4.30 11.71
C VAL A 289 6.40 4.11 10.45
N ALA A 290 5.71 2.98 10.35
CA ALA A 290 4.84 2.67 9.22
C ALA A 290 3.37 2.94 9.55
N LEU A 291 2.66 3.65 8.68
CA LEU A 291 1.21 3.81 8.72
C LEU A 291 0.59 2.70 7.86
N VAL A 292 0.04 1.68 8.47
CA VAL A 292 -0.41 0.47 7.77
C VAL A 292 -1.88 0.17 8.03
N GLN A 293 -2.54 -0.36 7.01
CA GLN A 293 -3.85 -0.98 7.19
C GLN A 293 -3.68 -2.37 7.83
N PRO A 294 -4.70 -2.91 8.52
CA PRO A 294 -4.63 -4.24 9.12
C PRO A 294 -4.10 -5.30 8.15
N LYS A 295 -4.59 -5.29 6.91
CA LYS A 295 -4.18 -6.19 5.83
C LYS A 295 -2.74 -6.01 5.33
N GLN A 296 -2.10 -4.88 5.58
CA GLN A 296 -0.72 -4.60 5.21
C GLN A 296 0.31 -5.04 6.27
N LEU A 297 -0.13 -5.39 7.49
CA LEU A 297 0.77 -5.86 8.56
C LEU A 297 1.57 -7.08 8.14
N THR A 298 0.94 -7.99 7.46
CA THR A 298 1.56 -9.19 6.89
C THR A 298 2.70 -8.85 5.92
N ALA A 299 2.44 -7.89 5.02
CA ALA A 299 3.44 -7.42 4.07
C ALA A 299 4.60 -6.70 4.78
N LEU A 300 4.29 -5.87 5.79
CA LEU A 300 5.31 -5.21 6.60
C LEU A 300 6.16 -6.24 7.36
N ALA A 301 5.54 -7.28 7.93
CA ALA A 301 6.26 -8.36 8.61
C ALA A 301 7.18 -9.15 7.66
N ALA A 302 6.75 -9.38 6.42
CA ALA A 302 7.58 -10.01 5.41
C ALA A 302 8.79 -9.15 5.01
N LEU A 303 8.63 -7.83 4.98
CA LEU A 303 9.69 -6.88 4.63
C LEU A 303 10.66 -6.63 5.79
N ALA A 304 10.16 -6.41 7.00
CA ALA A 304 10.97 -6.00 8.15
C ALA A 304 11.50 -7.17 8.99
N GLY A 305 10.86 -8.35 8.90
CA GLY A 305 11.01 -9.44 9.87
C GLY A 305 10.10 -9.23 11.07
N SER A 306 9.40 -10.27 11.50
CA SER A 306 8.38 -10.18 12.56
C SER A 306 8.93 -9.87 13.95
N GLU A 307 10.19 -10.21 14.22
CA GLU A 307 10.78 -10.15 15.56
C GLU A 307 11.00 -8.72 16.09
N ARG A 308 11.18 -7.72 15.22
CA ARG A 308 11.43 -6.32 15.59
C ARG A 308 10.32 -5.37 15.19
N LEU A 309 9.17 -5.90 14.82
CA LEU A 309 7.97 -5.10 14.63
C LEU A 309 7.32 -4.81 15.97
N SER A 310 7.04 -3.55 16.24
CA SER A 310 6.34 -3.16 17.46
C SER A 310 5.22 -2.14 17.16
N PRO A 311 4.06 -2.27 17.81
CA PRO A 311 3.00 -1.29 17.67
C PRO A 311 3.44 0.05 18.28
N PHE A 312 3.12 1.14 17.60
CA PHE A 312 3.27 2.50 18.11
C PHE A 312 1.92 3.00 18.61
N SER A 313 1.82 3.29 19.91
CA SER A 313 0.59 3.82 20.52
C SER A 313 0.55 5.33 20.38
N LEU A 314 -0.24 5.84 19.44
CA LEU A 314 -0.48 7.28 19.27
C LEU A 314 -1.06 7.92 20.53
N ASP A 315 -2.06 7.29 21.16
CA ASP A 315 -2.70 7.84 22.36
C ASP A 315 -1.73 7.96 23.53
N ALA A 316 -0.90 6.94 23.76
CA ALA A 316 0.10 6.97 24.81
C ALA A 316 1.18 8.05 24.52
N SER A 317 1.59 8.20 23.29
CA SER A 317 2.59 9.20 22.88
C SER A 317 2.06 10.61 22.96
N LEU A 318 0.82 10.86 22.55
CA LEU A 318 0.14 12.14 22.70
C LEU A 318 -0.09 12.47 24.19
N ALA A 319 -0.44 11.49 25.01
CA ALA A 319 -0.56 11.71 26.46
C ALA A 319 0.79 12.07 27.09
N ALA A 320 1.87 11.41 26.67
CA ALA A 320 3.23 11.72 27.15
C ALA A 320 3.68 13.12 26.68
N ALA A 321 3.45 13.50 25.42
CA ALA A 321 3.75 14.84 24.91
C ALA A 321 3.00 15.91 25.69
N ARG A 322 1.67 15.75 25.89
CA ARG A 322 0.87 16.68 26.69
C ARG A 322 1.34 16.79 28.15
N ALA A 323 1.75 15.68 28.77
CA ALA A 323 2.31 15.67 30.10
C ALA A 323 3.67 16.41 30.18
N THR A 324 4.47 16.35 29.13
CA THR A 324 5.72 17.12 29.02
C THR A 324 5.43 18.60 28.87
N ASP A 325 4.53 18.99 27.96
CA ASP A 325 4.11 20.37 27.77
C ASP A 325 3.54 20.96 29.09
N GLN A 326 2.76 20.17 29.79
CA GLN A 326 2.21 20.63 31.08
C GLN A 326 3.31 20.87 32.14
N ARG A 327 4.30 19.97 32.22
CA ARG A 327 5.46 20.14 33.10
C ARG A 327 6.23 21.41 32.76
N THR A 328 6.54 21.60 31.47
CA THR A 328 7.23 22.81 31.01
C THR A 328 6.45 24.08 31.34
N ARG A 329 5.12 24.06 31.15
CA ARG A 329 4.25 25.20 31.57
C ARG A 329 4.27 25.43 33.07
N ASP A 330 4.27 24.37 33.87
CA ASP A 330 4.30 24.49 35.34
C ASP A 330 5.67 24.99 35.81
N GLU A 331 6.78 24.55 35.17
CA GLU A 331 8.13 25.07 35.41
C GLU A 331 8.23 26.55 35.04
N LEU A 332 7.76 26.96 33.89
CA LEU A 332 7.72 28.36 33.47
C LEU A 332 6.88 29.21 34.41
N ARG A 333 5.71 28.69 34.84
CA ARG A 333 4.86 29.38 35.83
C ARG A 333 5.59 29.56 37.15
N ALA A 334 6.27 28.53 37.67
CA ALA A 334 7.04 28.60 38.88
C ALA A 334 8.16 29.66 38.80
N VAL A 335 8.86 29.73 37.65
CA VAL A 335 9.89 30.77 37.41
C VAL A 335 9.26 32.17 37.39
N LEU A 336 8.11 32.32 36.70
CA LEU A 336 7.40 33.61 36.67
C LEU A 336 6.84 34.05 38.04
N GLU A 337 6.37 33.08 38.82
CA GLU A 337 5.86 33.35 40.22
C GLU A 337 6.99 33.73 41.19
N LEU A 338 8.21 33.18 40.99
CA LEU A 338 9.40 33.61 41.76
C LEU A 338 9.84 35.03 41.42
N GLY A 339 9.34 35.58 40.32
CA GLY A 339 9.67 36.91 39.81
C GLY A 339 11.05 36.96 39.16
N LEU A 340 11.13 37.48 37.95
CA LEU A 340 12.42 37.76 37.32
C LEU A 340 13.10 38.91 38.05
N PRO A 341 14.42 38.85 38.32
CA PRO A 341 15.16 39.99 38.84
C PRO A 341 14.90 41.22 37.97
N ALA A 342 14.69 42.38 38.59
CA ALA A 342 14.36 43.62 37.86
C ALA A 342 15.33 43.95 36.72
N ARG A 343 16.58 43.52 36.83
CA ARG A 343 17.60 43.69 35.81
C ARG A 343 17.36 42.82 34.57
N GLU A 344 16.83 41.61 34.73
CA GLU A 344 16.49 40.69 33.63
C GLU A 344 15.22 41.14 32.93
N LEU A 345 14.22 41.65 33.67
CA LEU A 345 13.03 42.26 33.08
C LEU A 345 13.35 43.46 32.19
N LEU A 346 14.26 44.34 32.61
CA LEU A 346 14.74 45.47 31.80
C LEU A 346 15.49 45.05 30.56
N THR A 347 16.08 43.84 30.53
CA THR A 347 16.77 43.29 29.37
C THR A 347 15.79 42.66 28.37
N LEU A 348 14.67 42.12 28.87
CA LEU A 348 13.64 41.47 28.02
C LEU A 348 12.59 42.47 27.49
N GLU A 349 12.40 43.60 28.16
CA GLU A 349 11.38 44.60 27.79
C GLU A 349 11.49 45.11 26.36
N PRO A 350 12.68 45.38 25.79
CA PRO A 350 12.80 45.74 24.39
C PRO A 350 12.42 44.58 23.43
N LEU A 351 12.75 43.34 23.82
CA LEU A 351 12.44 42.15 22.96
C LEU A 351 10.93 41.87 22.96
N ILE A 352 10.21 42.08 24.08
CA ILE A 352 8.75 41.92 24.14
C ILE A 352 8.05 43.01 23.32
N GLY A 353 8.66 44.20 23.18
CA GLY A 353 8.15 45.30 22.36
C GLY A 353 8.31 45.07 20.86
N ASP A 354 9.36 44.35 20.44
CA ASP A 354 9.73 44.11 19.04
C ASP A 354 9.18 42.81 18.48
N PHE A 355 8.88 41.82 19.31
CA PHE A 355 8.39 40.51 18.94
C PHE A 355 7.07 40.19 19.65
N ASP A 356 6.20 39.40 19.02
CA ASP A 356 4.99 38.94 19.71
C ASP A 356 5.34 37.95 20.86
N ALA A 357 4.46 37.81 21.82
CA ALA A 357 4.69 36.97 22.99
C ALA A 357 4.93 35.49 22.66
N ALA A 358 4.48 35.02 21.50
CA ALA A 358 4.69 33.65 21.01
C ALA A 358 6.09 33.42 20.42
N SER A 359 6.75 34.52 19.98
CA SER A 359 8.11 34.47 19.44
C SER A 359 9.20 34.57 20.52
N VAL A 360 8.84 35.00 21.72
CA VAL A 360 9.77 35.20 22.85
C VAL A 360 9.71 34.03 23.85
N ALA A 361 8.67 33.22 23.82
CA ALA A 361 8.47 32.04 24.65
C ALA A 361 9.07 30.80 24.02
#